data_cb0d44c99bfa270756283e6c85f31afc
#
_entry.id   cb0d44c99bfa270756283e6c85f31afc
#
_cell.length_a   1.000
_cell.length_b   1.000
_cell.length_c   1.000
_cell.angle_alpha   90.00
_cell.angle_beta   90.00
_cell.angle_gamma   90.00
#
_symmetry.space_group_name_H-M   'P 1'
#
loop_
_entity.id
_entity.type
_entity.pdbx_description
1 polymer ?
#
loop_
_entity_poly.entity_id
_entity_poly.type
_entity_poly.pdbx_seq_one_letter_code
_entity_poly.pdbx_strand_id
1 'polypeptide(L)'
;MVSRSFGERVSNLETLKPIVSNFAVRASEKLRKEKQKCSKVSVFVRTSPFNKNRPQHSDLKTISLSTPTNDTRDILTASKKALVPIFRSGYDYAKAGILLS
;
A
#
# COMPACT_ATOMS: atom_id res chain seq x y z
N MET A 1 -10.13 -1.01 -4.03
CA MET A 1 -8.80 -1.53 -3.67
C MET A 1 -7.91 -1.61 -4.90
N VAL A 2 -6.67 -1.21 -4.78
CA VAL A 2 -5.65 -1.39 -5.81
C VAL A 2 -4.57 -2.26 -5.22
N SER A 3 -4.32 -3.42 -5.81
CA SER A 3 -3.29 -4.34 -5.35
C SER A 3 -2.64 -5.06 -6.52
N ARG A 4 -1.43 -5.56 -6.30
CA ARG A 4 -0.69 -6.27 -7.34
C ARG A 4 0.28 -7.27 -6.71
N SER A 5 0.34 -8.44 -7.32
CA SER A 5 1.41 -9.39 -7.05
C SER A 5 2.63 -9.02 -7.88
N PHE A 6 3.81 -9.15 -7.29
CA PHE A 6 5.06 -8.82 -7.97
C PHE A 6 5.56 -10.01 -8.77
N GLY A 7 6.06 -9.75 -9.98
CA GLY A 7 6.71 -10.78 -10.79
C GLY A 7 8.00 -11.26 -10.15
N GLU A 8 8.75 -10.34 -9.55
CA GLU A 8 9.93 -10.64 -8.75
C GLU A 8 9.68 -10.24 -7.31
N ARG A 9 10.32 -10.92 -6.37
CA ARG A 9 10.20 -10.60 -4.95
C ARG A 9 10.86 -9.27 -4.65
N VAL A 10 10.24 -8.48 -3.78
CA VAL A 10 10.73 -7.17 -3.38
C VAL A 10 11.08 -7.23 -1.90
N SER A 11 12.35 -6.93 -1.58
CA SER A 11 12.85 -6.97 -0.20
C SER A 11 13.32 -5.61 0.30
N ASN A 12 13.15 -4.58 -0.49
CA ASN A 12 13.73 -3.25 -0.27
C ASN A 12 12.64 -2.20 -0.21
N LEU A 13 12.65 -1.38 0.85
CA LEU A 13 11.66 -0.31 1.03
C LEU A 13 11.70 0.71 -0.10
N GLU A 14 12.91 1.03 -0.57
CA GLU A 14 13.07 2.01 -1.67
C GLU A 14 12.44 1.53 -2.97
N THR A 15 12.34 0.22 -3.17
CA THR A 15 11.63 -0.35 -4.32
C THR A 15 10.12 -0.38 -4.08
N LEU A 16 9.68 -0.61 -2.84
CA LEU A 16 8.26 -0.63 -2.50
C LEU A 16 7.61 0.74 -2.54
N LYS A 17 8.33 1.79 -2.13
CA LYS A 17 7.80 3.15 -2.07
C LYS A 17 7.18 3.61 -3.40
N PRO A 18 7.89 3.53 -4.54
CA PRO A 18 7.28 3.96 -5.81
C PRO A 18 6.13 3.07 -6.25
N ILE A 19 6.15 1.79 -5.92
CA ILE A 19 5.05 0.87 -6.24
C ILE A 19 3.78 1.28 -5.48
N VAL A 20 3.89 1.51 -4.18
CA VAL A 20 2.76 1.93 -3.35
C VAL A 20 2.29 3.33 -3.74
N SER A 21 3.22 4.23 -4.08
CA SER A 21 2.88 5.57 -4.58
C SER A 21 2.06 5.50 -5.86
N ASN A 22 2.41 4.61 -6.77
CA ASN A 22 1.65 4.40 -8.01
C ASN A 22 0.24 3.88 -7.71
N PHE A 23 0.09 2.97 -6.76
CA PHE A 23 -1.23 2.51 -6.31
C PHE A 23 -2.06 3.66 -5.75
N ALA A 24 -1.44 4.54 -4.96
CA ALA A 24 -2.12 5.70 -4.37
C ALA A 24 -2.62 6.65 -5.45
N VAL A 25 -1.81 6.91 -6.48
CA VAL A 25 -2.21 7.75 -7.62
C VAL A 25 -3.42 7.14 -8.33
N ARG A 26 -3.36 5.86 -8.65
CA ARG A 26 -4.47 5.18 -9.33
C ARG A 26 -5.74 5.16 -8.50
N ALA A 27 -5.63 4.91 -7.20
CA ALA A 27 -6.77 4.87 -6.30
C ALA A 27 -7.42 6.25 -6.17
N SER A 28 -6.62 7.31 -6.07
CA SER A 28 -7.15 8.67 -5.99
C SER A 28 -7.82 9.12 -7.28
N GLU A 29 -7.29 8.74 -8.44
CA GLU A 29 -7.93 9.02 -9.72
C GLU A 29 -9.30 8.35 -9.81
N LYS A 30 -9.41 7.12 -9.35
CA LYS A 30 -10.67 6.39 -9.32
C LYS A 30 -11.69 7.06 -8.41
N LEU A 31 -11.27 7.53 -7.23
CA LEU A 31 -12.13 8.28 -6.33
C LEU A 31 -12.70 9.54 -7.00
N ARG A 32 -11.84 10.32 -7.65
CA ARG A 32 -12.27 11.54 -8.33
C ARG A 32 -13.22 11.23 -9.49
N LYS A 33 -12.93 10.16 -10.24
CA LYS A 33 -13.80 9.74 -11.34
C LYS A 33 -15.20 9.34 -10.84
N GLU A 34 -15.26 8.71 -9.68
CA GLU A 34 -16.52 8.29 -9.05
C GLU A 34 -17.12 9.39 -8.18
N LYS A 35 -16.52 10.57 -8.13
CA LYS A 35 -16.96 11.70 -7.31
C LYS A 35 -17.08 11.35 -5.84
N GLN A 36 -16.15 10.55 -5.34
CA GLN A 36 -16.10 10.07 -3.96
C GLN A 36 -14.87 10.63 -3.24
N LYS A 37 -14.91 10.57 -1.91
CA LYS A 37 -13.79 10.90 -1.03
C LYS A 37 -13.57 9.78 -0.04
N CYS A 38 -12.34 9.68 0.48
CA CYS A 38 -12.02 8.70 1.51
C CYS A 38 -11.62 9.41 2.80
N SER A 39 -11.84 8.75 3.93
CA SER A 39 -11.41 9.23 5.24
C SER A 39 -10.34 8.34 5.86
N LYS A 40 -10.04 7.20 5.26
CA LYS A 40 -9.02 6.26 5.73
C LYS A 40 -8.23 5.72 4.55
N VAL A 41 -6.92 5.57 4.76
CA VAL A 41 -6.01 4.97 3.78
C VAL A 41 -5.33 3.78 4.45
N SER A 42 -5.50 2.58 3.89
CA SER A 42 -4.87 1.36 4.38
C SER A 42 -3.87 0.87 3.36
N VAL A 43 -2.70 0.44 3.84
CA VAL A 43 -1.68 -0.18 3.00
C VAL A 43 -1.35 -1.54 3.59
N PHE A 44 -1.21 -2.53 2.74
CA PHE A 44 -0.80 -3.86 3.17
C PHE A 44 0.36 -4.38 2.34
N VAL A 45 1.13 -5.26 2.95
CA VAL A 45 2.21 -6.01 2.30
C VAL A 45 2.10 -7.47 2.72
N ARG A 46 2.55 -8.37 1.85
CA ARG A 46 2.48 -9.81 2.12
C ARG A 46 3.60 -10.55 1.40
N THR A 47 4.21 -11.48 2.11
CA THR A 47 5.14 -12.44 1.52
C THR A 47 4.34 -13.55 0.82
N SER A 48 5.02 -14.38 0.01
CA SER A 48 4.35 -15.49 -0.67
C SER A 48 4.00 -16.59 0.35
N PRO A 49 2.71 -16.98 0.46
CA PRO A 49 2.33 -18.04 1.38
C PRO A 49 2.78 -19.43 0.91
N PHE A 50 3.23 -19.55 -0.34
CA PHE A 50 3.61 -20.83 -0.94
C PHE A 50 5.08 -21.16 -0.75
N ASN A 51 5.90 -20.21 -0.32
CA ASN A 51 7.33 -20.43 -0.12
C ASN A 51 7.61 -20.76 1.35
N LYS A 52 7.51 -22.03 1.70
CA LYS A 52 7.67 -22.52 3.08
C LYS A 52 9.10 -22.42 3.60
N ASN A 53 10.08 -22.24 2.73
CA ASN A 53 11.48 -22.16 3.11
C ASN A 53 11.95 -20.74 3.43
N ARG A 54 11.06 -19.76 3.31
CA ARG A 54 11.34 -18.36 3.56
C ARG A 54 10.50 -17.81 4.71
N PRO A 55 11.02 -16.85 5.49
CA PRO A 55 10.22 -16.20 6.53
C PRO A 55 8.96 -15.57 5.97
N GLN A 56 7.87 -15.65 6.72
CA GLN A 56 6.56 -15.12 6.34
C GLN A 56 6.26 -13.86 7.13
N HIS A 57 5.76 -12.84 6.45
CA HIS A 57 5.30 -11.61 7.08
C HIS A 57 4.15 -11.01 6.28
N SER A 58 3.06 -10.68 6.97
CA SER A 58 1.93 -9.96 6.41
C SER A 58 1.51 -8.90 7.41
N ASP A 59 1.24 -7.70 6.94
CA ASP A 59 0.79 -6.63 7.82
C ASP A 59 -0.05 -5.62 7.05
N LEU A 60 -0.87 -4.89 7.80
CA LEU A 60 -1.73 -3.84 7.26
C LEU A 60 -1.74 -2.69 8.25
N LYS A 61 -1.64 -1.47 7.74
CA LYS A 61 -1.74 -0.26 8.56
C LYS A 61 -2.77 0.68 7.95
N THR A 62 -3.64 1.21 8.79
CA THR A 62 -4.65 2.19 8.41
C THR A 62 -4.29 3.55 8.98
N ILE A 63 -4.32 4.57 8.13
CA ILE A 63 -4.14 5.96 8.53
C ILE A 63 -5.48 6.66 8.39
N SER A 64 -5.97 7.23 9.49
CA SER A 64 -7.18 8.06 9.47
C SER A 64 -6.84 9.47 9.05
N LEU A 65 -7.63 10.03 8.14
CA LEU A 65 -7.47 11.40 7.66
C LEU A 65 -8.36 12.33 8.49
N SER A 66 -7.88 13.54 8.76
CA SER A 66 -8.64 14.53 9.53
C SER A 66 -9.88 15.03 8.76
N THR A 67 -9.81 15.02 7.44
CA THR A 67 -10.89 15.47 6.56
C THR A 67 -10.99 14.49 5.38
N PRO A 68 -12.20 14.09 4.97
CA PRO A 68 -12.35 13.27 3.77
C PRO A 68 -11.75 13.96 2.55
N THR A 69 -11.07 13.20 1.70
CA THR A 69 -10.33 13.74 0.57
C THR A 69 -10.31 12.79 -0.63
N ASN A 70 -10.10 13.35 -1.81
CA ASN A 70 -9.73 12.62 -3.01
C ASN A 70 -8.49 13.24 -3.66
N ASP A 71 -7.77 14.07 -2.93
CA ASP A 71 -6.54 14.70 -3.40
C ASP A 71 -5.41 13.68 -3.38
N THR A 72 -4.72 13.54 -4.51
CA THR A 72 -3.61 12.58 -4.64
C THR A 72 -2.51 12.83 -3.61
N ARG A 73 -2.19 14.10 -3.30
CA ARG A 73 -1.13 14.42 -2.34
C ARG A 73 -1.46 13.93 -0.93
N ASP A 74 -2.71 14.10 -0.51
CA ASP A 74 -3.15 13.63 0.82
C ASP A 74 -3.06 12.10 0.91
N ILE A 75 -3.51 11.42 -0.14
CA ILE A 75 -3.51 9.96 -0.20
C ILE A 75 -2.08 9.43 -0.28
N LEU A 76 -1.20 10.07 -1.07
CA LEU A 76 0.22 9.72 -1.14
C LEU A 76 0.91 9.84 0.21
N THR A 77 0.69 10.95 0.91
CA THR A 77 1.30 11.18 2.23
C THR A 77 0.85 10.11 3.22
N ALA A 78 -0.45 9.81 3.25
CA ALA A 78 -0.99 8.80 4.14
C ALA A 78 -0.48 7.39 3.79
N SER A 79 -0.36 7.06 2.50
CA SER A 79 0.13 5.75 2.09
C SER A 79 1.59 5.54 2.49
N LYS A 80 2.42 6.55 2.39
CA LYS A 80 3.81 6.48 2.85
C LYS A 80 3.91 6.31 4.35
N LYS A 81 3.07 7.02 5.11
CA LYS A 81 3.02 6.88 6.57
C LYS A 81 2.56 5.48 6.99
N ALA A 82 1.70 4.86 6.21
CA ALA A 82 1.22 3.51 6.49
C ALA A 82 2.26 2.44 6.13
N LEU A 83 3.02 2.64 5.05
CA LEU A 83 3.97 1.65 4.56
C LEU A 83 5.16 1.47 5.49
N VAL A 84 5.74 2.56 5.98
CA VAL A 84 6.98 2.51 6.76
C VAL A 84 6.87 1.61 7.99
N PRO A 85 5.83 1.70 8.84
CA PRO A 85 5.76 0.87 10.04
C PRO A 85 5.50 -0.62 9.76
N ILE A 86 4.93 -0.96 8.60
CA ILE A 86 4.64 -2.36 8.28
C ILE A 86 5.76 -3.04 7.48
N PHE A 87 6.66 -2.27 6.91
CA PHE A 87 7.82 -2.84 6.21
C PHE A 87 8.83 -3.40 7.21
N ARG A 88 9.33 -4.59 6.92
CA ARG A 88 10.40 -5.20 7.69
C ARG A 88 11.46 -5.72 6.74
N SER A 89 12.72 -5.44 7.05
CA SER A 89 13.85 -5.98 6.31
C SER A 89 13.98 -7.48 6.58
N GLY A 90 14.58 -8.21 5.65
CA GLY A 90 14.76 -9.65 5.77
C GLY A 90 13.63 -10.50 5.22
N TYR A 91 12.58 -9.86 4.69
CA TYR A 91 11.45 -10.57 4.05
C TYR A 91 11.41 -10.25 2.57
N ASP A 92 10.97 -11.23 1.78
CA ASP A 92 10.76 -11.07 0.34
C ASP A 92 9.26 -10.92 0.09
N TYR A 93 8.82 -9.70 -0.17
CA TYR A 93 7.40 -9.41 -0.38
C TYR A 93 6.95 -9.80 -1.79
N ALA A 94 5.80 -10.43 -1.85
CA ALA A 94 5.20 -10.90 -3.11
C ALA A 94 4.00 -10.06 -3.55
N LYS A 95 3.38 -9.31 -2.62
CA LYS A 95 2.19 -8.54 -2.91
C LYS A 95 2.11 -7.31 -2.01
N ALA A 96 1.57 -6.23 -2.58
CA ALA A 96 1.21 -5.04 -1.82
C ALA A 96 -0.06 -4.45 -2.40
N GLY A 97 -0.74 -3.63 -1.61
CA GLY A 97 -1.94 -2.96 -2.09
C GLY A 97 -2.36 -1.81 -1.21
N ILE A 98 -3.33 -1.04 -1.70
CA ILE A 98 -3.91 0.08 -1.00
C ILE A 98 -5.43 -0.07 -1.01
N LEU A 99 -6.06 0.31 0.09
CA LEU A 99 -7.51 0.30 0.25
C LEU A 99 -7.93 1.66 0.81
N LEU A 100 -8.87 2.30 0.12
CA LEU A 100 -9.45 3.58 0.56
C LEU A 100 -10.87 3.35 1.06
N SER A 101 -11.21 4.01 2.17
CA SER A 101 -12.53 3.84 2.76
C SER A 101 -13.05 5.13 3.46
#